data_247b2652f1c567cb456e6b1e2f8e0cd6
#
_entry.id   247b2652f1c567cb456e6b1e2f8e0cd6
#
_cell.length_a   1.000
_cell.length_b   1.000
_cell.length_c   1.000
_cell.angle_alpha   90.00
_cell.angle_beta   90.00
_cell.angle_gamma   90.00
#
_symmetry.space_group_name_H-M   'P 1'
#
loop_
_entity.id
_entity.type
_entity.pdbx_description
1 polymer ?
#
loop_
_entity_poly.entity_id
_entity_poly.type
_entity_poly.pdbx_seq_one_letter_code
_entity_poly.pdbx_strand_id
1 'polypeptide(L)'
;MENKGFDADGFYRALAATVTARSTHWKQVSTDTGVSTSTLSRMATGRQPDAASLTALAAWSGLDPTEFTSVKRRTAEPIALAVKLLRQDPKLDKNAADSLEAILKTAYLKLKKN
;
A
#
# COMPACT_ATOMS: atom_id res chain seq x y z
N MET A 1 21.68 -7.89 -1.99
CA MET A 1 21.08 -7.14 -3.08
C MET A 1 20.02 -6.20 -2.57
N GLU A 2 20.16 -4.97 -2.82
CA GLU A 2 19.17 -4.06 -2.33
C GLU A 2 17.88 -4.18 -3.14
N ASN A 3 16.81 -3.78 -2.54
CA ASN A 3 15.53 -3.73 -3.19
C ASN A 3 15.48 -2.44 -4.00
N LYS A 4 15.65 -2.57 -5.29
CA LYS A 4 15.67 -1.44 -6.15
C LYS A 4 14.42 -0.66 -6.08
N GLY A 5 14.14 0.24 -5.82
CA GLY A 5 12.91 0.96 -5.88
C GLY A 5 12.40 1.38 -4.55
N PHE A 6 12.67 0.72 -3.48
CA PHE A 6 12.11 1.13 -2.19
C PHE A 6 13.20 1.47 -1.19
N ASP A 7 13.16 2.72 -0.72
CA ASP A 7 14.09 3.23 0.28
C ASP A 7 13.55 2.92 1.67
N ALA A 8 13.85 1.72 2.15
CA ALA A 8 13.35 1.28 3.46
C ALA A 8 13.90 2.13 4.59
N ASP A 9 15.16 2.53 4.51
CA ASP A 9 15.76 3.35 5.55
C ASP A 9 15.11 4.73 5.61
N GLY A 10 14.86 5.35 4.46
CA GLY A 10 14.18 6.64 4.41
C GLY A 10 12.78 6.58 4.99
N PHE A 11 12.04 5.52 4.62
CA PHE A 11 10.69 5.33 5.16
C PHE A 11 10.74 5.16 6.69
N TYR A 12 11.65 4.34 7.18
CA TYR A 12 11.77 4.13 8.62
C TYR A 12 12.13 5.42 9.35
N ARG A 13 13.03 6.23 8.79
CA ARG A 13 13.41 7.51 9.41
C ARG A 13 12.23 8.47 9.49
N ALA A 14 11.43 8.53 8.43
CA ALA A 14 10.23 9.36 8.43
C ALA A 14 9.20 8.84 9.43
N LEU A 15 9.09 7.52 9.53
CA LEU A 15 8.19 6.89 10.50
C LEU A 15 8.65 7.22 11.93
N ALA A 16 9.95 7.15 12.20
CA ALA A 16 10.50 7.48 13.51
C ALA A 16 10.23 8.94 13.86
N ALA A 17 10.34 9.83 12.87
CA ALA A 17 10.01 11.24 13.06
C ALA A 17 8.52 11.42 13.40
N THR A 18 7.67 10.61 12.81
CA THR A 18 6.23 10.63 13.13
C THR A 18 5.99 10.22 14.58
N VAL A 19 6.68 9.17 15.02
CA VAL A 19 6.60 8.71 16.41
C VAL A 19 6.97 9.85 17.36
N THR A 20 8.07 10.53 17.06
CA THR A 20 8.52 11.67 17.87
C THR A 20 7.50 12.81 17.83
N ALA A 21 7.02 13.16 16.65
CA ALA A 21 6.08 14.28 16.49
C ALA A 21 4.78 14.04 17.25
N ARG A 22 4.34 12.80 17.33
CA ARG A 22 3.11 12.46 18.04
C ARG A 22 3.31 12.15 19.52
N SER A 23 4.55 12.26 19.99
CA SER A 23 4.90 11.96 21.38
C SER A 23 4.43 10.56 21.80
N THR A 24 4.62 9.60 20.90
CA THR A 24 4.24 8.21 21.16
C THR A 24 5.51 7.34 21.19
N HIS A 25 5.34 6.04 21.17
CA HIS A 25 6.46 5.11 21.23
C HIS A 25 6.16 3.88 20.37
N TRP A 26 7.21 3.13 20.08
CA TRP A 26 7.10 2.02 19.12
C TRP A 26 6.13 0.92 19.56
N LYS A 27 6.03 0.69 20.86
CA LYS A 27 5.08 -0.30 21.35
C LYS A 27 3.64 0.11 21.02
N GLN A 28 3.34 1.40 21.12
CA GLN A 28 2.02 1.89 20.75
C GLN A 28 1.78 1.77 19.26
N VAL A 29 2.80 2.05 18.45
CA VAL A 29 2.70 1.84 17.00
C VAL A 29 2.36 0.39 16.70
N SER A 30 3.04 -0.55 17.37
CA SER A 30 2.76 -1.97 17.20
C SER A 30 1.32 -2.30 17.55
N THR A 31 0.83 -1.77 18.64
CA THR A 31 -0.56 -2.00 19.06
C THR A 31 -1.55 -1.44 18.05
N ASP A 32 -1.30 -0.23 17.58
CA ASP A 32 -2.23 0.46 16.68
C ASP A 32 -2.26 -0.16 15.28
N THR A 33 -1.13 -0.69 14.81
CA THR A 33 -1.00 -1.16 13.42
C THR A 33 -1.07 -2.67 13.28
N GLY A 34 -0.85 -3.39 14.38
CA GLY A 34 -0.72 -4.84 14.30
C GLY A 34 0.63 -5.32 13.83
N VAL A 35 1.56 -4.39 13.57
CA VAL A 35 2.92 -4.75 13.15
C VAL A 35 3.74 -5.06 14.38
N SER A 36 4.38 -6.24 14.43
CA SER A 36 5.09 -6.68 15.62
C SER A 36 6.29 -5.78 15.91
N THR A 37 6.66 -5.71 17.19
CA THR A 37 7.85 -4.95 17.59
C THR A 37 9.10 -5.56 16.97
N SER A 38 9.10 -6.87 16.74
CA SER A 38 10.22 -7.54 16.06
C SER A 38 10.38 -7.01 14.63
N THR A 39 9.26 -6.86 13.92
CA THR A 39 9.30 -6.31 12.56
C THR A 39 9.82 -4.88 12.57
N LEU A 40 9.33 -4.07 13.51
CA LEU A 40 9.79 -2.68 13.63
C LEU A 40 11.29 -2.60 13.93
N SER A 41 11.78 -3.49 14.81
CA SER A 41 13.21 -3.55 15.12
C SER A 41 14.05 -3.93 13.89
N ARG A 42 13.56 -4.88 13.10
CA ARG A 42 14.28 -5.26 11.88
C ARG A 42 14.30 -4.15 10.86
N MET A 43 13.23 -3.37 10.77
CA MET A 43 13.21 -2.21 9.88
C MET A 43 14.26 -1.17 10.31
N ALA A 44 14.45 -1.03 11.61
CA ALA A 44 15.45 -0.09 12.13
C ALA A 44 16.86 -0.46 11.66
N THR A 45 17.10 -1.73 11.35
CA THR A 45 18.40 -2.20 10.86
C THR A 45 18.46 -2.30 9.33
N GLY A 46 17.46 -1.78 8.64
CA GLY A 46 17.47 -1.71 7.18
C GLY A 46 16.68 -2.81 6.49
N ARG A 47 16.01 -3.69 7.24
CA ARG A 47 15.21 -4.73 6.62
C ARG A 47 13.98 -4.16 5.95
N GLN A 48 13.63 -4.73 4.80
CA GLN A 48 12.42 -4.35 4.09
C GLN A 48 11.20 -4.89 4.85
N PRO A 49 10.17 -4.09 5.11
CA PRO A 49 8.93 -4.63 5.66
C PRO A 49 8.16 -5.39 4.58
N ASP A 50 7.33 -6.34 5.00
CA ASP A 50 6.43 -6.98 4.05
C ASP A 50 5.33 -6.00 3.64
N ALA A 51 4.55 -6.38 2.62
CA ALA A 51 3.53 -5.48 2.07
C ALA A 51 2.47 -5.12 3.09
N ALA A 52 2.03 -6.08 3.90
CA ALA A 52 1.00 -5.81 4.89
C ALA A 52 1.50 -4.85 5.96
N SER A 53 2.72 -5.05 6.44
CA SER A 53 3.31 -4.15 7.44
C SER A 53 3.49 -2.76 6.88
N LEU A 54 4.02 -2.65 5.66
CA LEU A 54 4.23 -1.35 5.03
C LEU A 54 2.91 -0.60 4.87
N THR A 55 1.87 -1.29 4.42
CA THR A 55 0.55 -0.69 4.23
C THR A 55 -0.03 -0.17 5.54
N ALA A 56 0.06 -0.97 6.60
CA ALA A 56 -0.46 -0.56 7.90
C ALA A 56 0.31 0.64 8.46
N LEU A 57 1.63 0.63 8.33
CA LEU A 57 2.46 1.73 8.82
C LEU A 57 2.23 3.01 8.02
N ALA A 58 2.05 2.88 6.71
CA ALA A 58 1.74 4.02 5.86
C ALA A 58 0.40 4.64 6.26
N ALA A 59 -0.60 3.80 6.47
CA ALA A 59 -1.93 4.30 6.89
C ALA A 59 -1.85 4.99 8.25
N TRP A 60 -1.13 4.38 9.20
CA TRP A 60 -1.01 4.93 10.54
C TRP A 60 -0.29 6.29 10.52
N SER A 61 0.78 6.40 9.74
CA SER A 61 1.63 7.58 9.74
C SER A 61 1.14 8.67 8.80
N GLY A 62 0.41 8.31 7.75
CA GLY A 62 0.06 9.23 6.68
C GLY A 62 1.14 9.36 5.62
N LEU A 63 2.25 8.63 5.76
CA LEU A 63 3.32 8.65 4.76
C LEU A 63 2.89 7.89 3.51
N ASP A 64 3.31 8.40 2.37
CA ASP A 64 3.01 7.76 1.09
C ASP A 64 4.23 6.94 0.66
N PRO A 65 4.13 5.60 0.65
CA PRO A 65 5.28 4.77 0.30
C PRO A 65 5.81 5.05 -1.10
N THR A 66 4.98 5.55 -2.00
CA THR A 66 5.44 5.83 -3.37
C THR A 66 6.45 6.97 -3.42
N GLU A 67 6.54 7.77 -2.37
CA GLU A 67 7.55 8.84 -2.29
C GLU A 67 8.92 8.32 -1.87
N PHE A 68 9.00 7.04 -1.52
CA PHE A 68 10.24 6.40 -1.09
C PHE A 68 10.72 5.37 -2.11
N THR A 69 10.31 5.52 -3.35
CA THR A 69 10.74 4.62 -4.43
C THR A 69 11.31 5.44 -5.58
N SER A 70 12.24 4.82 -6.30
CA SER A 70 12.78 5.41 -7.51
C SER A 70 11.85 5.24 -8.71
N VAL A 71 10.81 4.42 -8.58
CA VAL A 71 9.83 4.23 -9.65
C VAL A 71 8.92 5.46 -9.70
N LYS A 72 8.80 6.05 -10.87
CA LYS A 72 7.98 7.25 -11.01
C LYS A 72 6.51 6.90 -10.88
N ARG A 73 5.82 7.63 -10.04
CA ARG A 73 4.40 7.40 -9.83
C ARG A 73 3.60 7.77 -11.09
N ARG A 74 2.62 6.96 -11.40
CA ARG A 74 1.71 7.21 -12.50
C ARG A 74 0.28 7.20 -11.98
N THR A 75 -0.59 7.89 -12.70
CA THR A 75 -2.01 7.89 -12.39
C THR A 75 -2.61 6.53 -12.73
N ALA A 76 -3.49 6.03 -11.87
CA ALA A 76 -4.15 4.76 -12.14
C ALA A 76 -5.05 4.87 -13.35
N GLU A 77 -5.15 3.79 -14.10
CA GLU A 77 -6.05 3.73 -15.24
C GLU A 77 -7.50 3.75 -14.77
N PRO A 78 -8.39 4.50 -15.45
CA PRO A 78 -9.80 4.52 -15.03
C PRO A 78 -10.44 3.15 -14.95
N ILE A 79 -10.11 2.24 -15.87
CA ILE A 79 -10.69 0.90 -15.82
C ILE A 79 -10.22 0.14 -14.56
N ALA A 80 -9.00 0.36 -14.12
CA ALA A 80 -8.52 -0.27 -12.90
C ALA A 80 -9.29 0.23 -11.68
N LEU A 81 -9.59 1.51 -11.64
CA LEU A 81 -10.39 2.08 -10.56
C LEU A 81 -11.82 1.55 -10.60
N ALA A 82 -12.38 1.38 -11.80
CA ALA A 82 -13.73 0.83 -11.94
C ALA A 82 -13.78 -0.61 -11.40
N VAL A 83 -12.77 -1.43 -11.73
CA VAL A 83 -12.71 -2.80 -11.23
C VAL A 83 -12.60 -2.80 -9.70
N LYS A 84 -11.75 -1.93 -9.16
CA LYS A 84 -11.62 -1.82 -7.70
C LYS A 84 -12.96 -1.51 -7.04
N LEU A 85 -13.70 -0.54 -7.58
CA LEU A 85 -14.99 -0.15 -7.01
C LEU A 85 -16.03 -1.27 -7.12
N LEU A 86 -16.04 -1.99 -8.24
CA LEU A 86 -16.95 -3.12 -8.40
C LEU A 86 -16.68 -4.20 -7.35
N ARG A 87 -15.41 -4.48 -7.10
CA ARG A 87 -15.07 -5.52 -6.14
C ARG A 87 -15.30 -5.10 -4.69
N GLN A 88 -15.45 -3.82 -4.44
CA GLN A 88 -15.77 -3.31 -3.11
C GLN A 88 -17.27 -3.17 -2.87
N ASP A 89 -18.09 -3.40 -3.89
CA ASP A 89 -19.53 -3.27 -3.76
C ASP A 89 -20.09 -4.44 -2.94
N PRO A 90 -20.67 -4.17 -1.76
CA PRO A 90 -21.17 -5.24 -0.90
C PRO A 90 -22.37 -6.00 -1.47
N LYS A 91 -22.99 -5.47 -2.52
CA LYS A 91 -24.11 -6.13 -3.18
C LYS A 91 -23.66 -7.18 -4.19
N LEU A 92 -22.37 -7.26 -4.46
CA LEU A 92 -21.80 -8.21 -5.42
C LEU A 92 -20.98 -9.25 -4.67
N ASP A 93 -21.34 -10.52 -4.83
CA ASP A 93 -20.48 -11.57 -4.31
C ASP A 93 -19.28 -11.76 -5.28
N LYS A 94 -18.36 -12.64 -4.92
CA LYS A 94 -17.14 -12.84 -5.70
C LYS A 94 -17.46 -13.24 -7.13
N ASN A 95 -18.43 -14.15 -7.32
CA ASN A 95 -18.78 -14.63 -8.66
C ASN A 95 -19.36 -13.51 -9.53
N ALA A 96 -20.23 -12.69 -8.95
CA ALA A 96 -20.82 -11.56 -9.68
C ALA A 96 -19.73 -10.54 -10.05
N ALA A 97 -18.83 -10.24 -9.12
CA ALA A 97 -17.74 -9.32 -9.38
C ALA A 97 -16.82 -9.84 -10.47
N ASP A 98 -16.49 -11.14 -10.43
CA ASP A 98 -15.64 -11.75 -11.47
C ASP A 98 -16.29 -11.63 -12.85
N SER A 99 -17.62 -11.88 -12.91
CA SER A 99 -18.34 -11.80 -14.18
C SER A 99 -18.38 -10.38 -14.73
N LEU A 100 -18.67 -9.41 -13.87
CA LEU A 100 -18.70 -8.01 -14.30
C LEU A 100 -17.33 -7.52 -14.71
N GLU A 101 -16.29 -7.92 -13.99
CA GLU A 101 -14.93 -7.56 -14.39
C GLU A 101 -14.59 -8.10 -15.77
N ALA A 102 -14.94 -9.37 -16.03
CA ALA A 102 -14.64 -9.98 -17.33
C ALA A 102 -15.38 -9.25 -18.46
N ILE A 103 -16.65 -8.92 -18.25
CA ILE A 103 -17.43 -8.20 -19.25
C ILE A 103 -16.83 -6.81 -19.49
N LEU A 104 -16.50 -6.11 -18.42
CA LEU A 104 -15.94 -4.77 -18.51
C LEU A 104 -14.63 -4.77 -19.29
N LYS A 105 -13.73 -5.71 -18.97
CA LYS A 105 -12.43 -5.77 -19.63
C LYS A 105 -12.57 -6.11 -21.11
N THR A 106 -13.45 -7.05 -21.43
CA THR A 106 -13.69 -7.44 -22.81
C THR A 106 -14.25 -6.26 -23.62
N ALA A 107 -15.24 -5.59 -23.08
CA ALA A 107 -15.82 -4.43 -23.76
C ALA A 107 -14.78 -3.31 -23.92
N TYR A 108 -13.99 -3.07 -22.86
CA TYR A 108 -12.97 -2.03 -22.90
C TYR A 108 -11.96 -2.28 -24.01
N LEU A 109 -11.48 -3.53 -24.13
CA LEU A 109 -10.50 -3.86 -25.17
C LEU A 109 -11.03 -3.61 -26.58
N LYS A 110 -12.33 -3.83 -26.78
CA LYS A 110 -12.93 -3.62 -28.09
C LYS A 110 -13.24 -2.16 -28.40
N LEU A 111 -13.54 -1.38 -27.38
CA LEU A 111 -14.04 -0.04 -27.59
C LEU A 111 -13.01 1.06 -27.38
N LYS A 112 -11.89 0.76 -26.72
CA LYS A 112 -10.91 1.79 -26.44
C LYS A 112 -10.25 2.29 -27.71
N LYS A 113 -9.87 3.56 -27.70
CA LYS A 113 -9.12 4.17 -28.79
C LYS A 113 -7.63 3.90 -28.60
N ASN A 114 -6.91 3.84 -29.69
CA ASN A 114 -5.45 3.71 -29.62
C ASN A 114 -4.77 5.03 -29.33
#